data_941a31ca4c162fe1e4cdad33a95dce58
#
_entry.id   941a31ca4c162fe1e4cdad33a95dce58
#
_cell.length_a   1.000
_cell.length_b   1.000
_cell.length_c   1.000
_cell.angle_alpha   90.00
_cell.angle_beta   90.00
_cell.angle_gamma   90.00
#
_symmetry.space_group_name_H-M   'P 1'
#
loop_
_entity.id
_entity.type
_entity.pdbx_description
1 polymer ?
#
loop_
_entity_poly.entity_id
_entity_poly.type
_entity_poly.pdbx_seq_one_letter_code
_entity_poly.pdbx_strand_id
1 'polypeptide(L)'
;VAVSGCGTSTNSGSGTETKEITVWLMDGSAAPTLTDALNKEFESANGIKVKYEVQKWTGIQEKLTTALASSTPPDVIELGNTQTASFADQGTLMDLTADAGQFNSGEWLGGLKDSLTLNGKQFGMPFYAANRTVIYRTDLFQAAGITKPPTSRAEWIDAINKLKAANASNPDFQALYLPGQSWYFLLSLLWDEGGDVATQDGGKWTGKLDTPQAKAGFQAYKELYDASATKKAPADTDEAKPQQYEVFQTGNVGMMIGLPWELGSATKDKPELKDKTAAFPIPSKKAGSTAPVFLGGSNLAIPAASKNAAAAKKYLALLSSKKYQDMLAEGGAVPGTSKDTSKLATNPVGKALADSSPNGKVTPTTPKWAAVEAGQNPLKDALTAYLSGAKSLDQATKDASEAVTKAMG
;
A
#
# COMPACT_ATOMS: atom_id res chain seq x y z
N VAL A 1 -2.65 78.60 3.88
CA VAL A 1 -2.08 77.61 2.95
C VAL A 1 -1.86 76.31 3.77
N ALA A 2 -2.78 75.37 3.59
CA ALA A 2 -2.71 74.05 4.25
C ALA A 2 -2.10 73.07 3.24
N VAL A 3 -1.06 72.35 3.61
CA VAL A 3 -0.46 71.27 2.87
C VAL A 3 -0.89 69.96 3.51
N SER A 4 -1.76 69.22 2.80
CA SER A 4 -2.18 67.84 3.17
C SER A 4 -1.08 66.87 2.77
N GLY A 5 -0.46 66.21 3.73
CA GLY A 5 0.42 65.08 3.49
C GLY A 5 -0.40 63.78 3.40
N CYS A 6 -0.42 63.14 2.22
CA CYS A 6 -0.89 61.76 2.05
C CYS A 6 0.12 60.79 2.64
N GLY A 7 -0.24 60.21 3.78
CA GLY A 7 0.48 59.07 4.32
C GLY A 7 0.02 57.81 3.60
N THR A 8 0.88 57.23 2.77
CA THR A 8 0.73 55.86 2.23
C THR A 8 0.96 54.86 3.37
N SER A 9 -0.12 54.32 3.92
CA SER A 9 -0.05 53.18 4.84
C SER A 9 0.38 51.96 4.06
N THR A 10 1.66 51.64 4.07
CA THR A 10 2.15 50.30 3.69
C THR A 10 1.72 49.33 4.79
N ASN A 11 0.68 48.59 4.51
CA ASN A 11 0.23 47.49 5.35
C ASN A 11 1.25 46.35 5.27
N SER A 12 2.32 46.44 6.06
CA SER A 12 3.26 45.34 6.26
C SER A 12 2.57 44.32 7.14
N GLY A 13 1.86 43.38 6.51
CA GLY A 13 1.46 42.18 7.21
C GLY A 13 2.71 41.47 7.71
N SER A 14 2.93 41.54 9.03
CA SER A 14 3.98 40.78 9.74
C SER A 14 3.58 39.31 9.73
N GLY A 15 3.71 38.65 8.58
CA GLY A 15 3.75 37.18 8.54
C GLY A 15 5.04 36.77 9.26
N THR A 16 4.90 36.10 10.39
CA THR A 16 6.05 35.44 11.05
C THR A 16 6.74 34.54 10.04
N GLU A 17 8.01 34.84 9.74
CA GLU A 17 8.81 34.05 8.82
C GLU A 17 8.89 32.60 9.31
N THR A 18 8.50 31.62 8.48
CA THR A 18 8.58 30.21 8.82
C THR A 18 10.05 29.82 8.98
N LYS A 19 10.42 29.36 10.18
CA LYS A 19 11.77 28.91 10.51
C LYS A 19 11.94 27.40 10.55
N GLU A 20 10.83 26.69 10.74
CA GLU A 20 10.80 25.24 10.89
C GLU A 20 9.47 24.68 10.37
N ILE A 21 9.51 23.50 9.74
CA ILE A 21 8.34 22.67 9.45
C ILE A 21 8.47 21.33 10.15
N THR A 22 7.35 20.75 10.58
CA THR A 22 7.29 19.39 11.14
C THR A 22 6.76 18.42 10.09
N VAL A 23 7.54 17.36 9.82
CA VAL A 23 7.23 16.34 8.81
C VAL A 23 7.08 14.98 9.49
N TRP A 24 5.94 14.34 9.31
CA TRP A 24 5.67 12.99 9.78
C TRP A 24 5.66 12.01 8.61
N LEU A 25 6.62 11.07 8.60
CA LEU A 25 6.60 9.92 7.70
C LEU A 25 6.56 8.61 8.51
N MET A 26 6.06 7.56 7.88
CA MET A 26 5.96 6.25 8.52
C MET A 26 7.30 5.51 8.48
N ASP A 27 7.53 4.69 9.49
CA ASP A 27 8.68 3.79 9.54
C ASP A 27 8.67 2.84 8.33
N GLY A 28 9.79 2.79 7.64
CA GLY A 28 9.94 1.97 6.43
C GLY A 28 9.42 2.59 5.13
N SER A 29 8.75 3.75 5.15
CA SER A 29 8.20 4.38 3.93
C SER A 29 9.26 4.99 3.02
N ALA A 30 10.37 5.44 3.57
CA ALA A 30 11.52 5.95 2.83
C ALA A 30 12.83 5.55 3.51
N ALA A 31 13.85 5.29 2.70
CA ALA A 31 15.17 5.00 3.23
C ALA A 31 15.77 6.25 3.93
N PRO A 32 16.52 6.10 5.04
CA PRO A 32 17.18 7.22 5.70
C PRO A 32 18.05 8.08 4.77
N THR A 33 18.70 7.46 3.78
CA THR A 33 19.50 8.16 2.77
C THR A 33 18.68 9.14 1.94
N LEU A 34 17.42 8.82 1.65
CA LEU A 34 16.50 9.72 0.95
C LEU A 34 16.08 10.87 1.87
N THR A 35 15.60 10.57 3.07
CA THR A 35 15.06 11.57 3.99
C THR A 35 16.15 12.56 4.44
N ASP A 36 17.36 12.08 4.72
CA ASP A 36 18.49 12.92 5.09
C ASP A 36 18.89 13.87 3.94
N ALA A 37 18.96 13.34 2.71
CA ALA A 37 19.30 14.14 1.53
C ALA A 37 18.22 15.21 1.24
N LEU A 38 16.93 14.80 1.31
CA LEU A 38 15.79 15.68 1.08
C LEU A 38 15.74 16.82 2.11
N ASN A 39 15.84 16.48 3.40
CA ASN A 39 15.77 17.47 4.46
C ASN A 39 16.94 18.47 4.37
N LYS A 40 18.15 17.99 4.15
CA LYS A 40 19.33 18.82 3.99
C LYS A 40 19.22 19.76 2.77
N GLU A 41 18.75 19.27 1.64
CA GLU A 41 18.54 20.10 0.44
C GLU A 41 17.46 21.14 0.68
N PHE A 42 16.32 20.74 1.28
CA PHE A 42 15.24 21.66 1.62
C PHE A 42 15.71 22.78 2.55
N GLU A 43 16.42 22.43 3.64
CA GLU A 43 16.97 23.40 4.59
C GLU A 43 17.95 24.36 3.92
N SER A 44 18.86 23.86 3.09
CA SER A 44 19.85 24.66 2.39
C SER A 44 19.21 25.62 1.37
N ALA A 45 18.15 25.20 0.68
CA ALA A 45 17.50 25.99 -0.35
C ALA A 45 16.53 27.04 0.21
N ASN A 46 15.94 26.81 1.40
CA ASN A 46 14.87 27.65 1.94
C ASN A 46 15.22 28.37 3.25
N GLY A 47 16.30 28.00 3.92
CA GLY A 47 16.62 28.51 5.27
C GLY A 47 15.64 28.05 6.35
N ILE A 48 14.83 27.01 6.07
CA ILE A 48 13.77 26.50 6.94
C ILE A 48 14.21 25.12 7.45
N LYS A 49 14.24 24.92 8.76
CA LYS A 49 14.59 23.65 9.37
C LYS A 49 13.48 22.62 9.17
N VAL A 50 13.85 21.35 9.10
CA VAL A 50 12.90 20.23 9.06
C VAL A 50 12.99 19.45 10.37
N LYS A 51 11.92 19.52 11.17
CA LYS A 51 11.71 18.62 12.31
C LYS A 51 11.09 17.33 11.77
N TYR A 52 11.93 16.33 11.52
CA TYR A 52 11.52 15.05 10.97
C TYR A 52 11.17 14.05 12.07
N GLU A 53 9.96 13.51 12.06
CA GLU A 53 9.46 12.56 13.04
C GLU A 53 8.93 11.29 12.38
N VAL A 54 9.57 10.14 12.68
CA VAL A 54 9.14 8.84 12.21
C VAL A 54 7.96 8.34 13.03
N GLN A 55 6.91 7.90 12.34
CA GLN A 55 5.69 7.36 12.93
C GLN A 55 5.59 5.86 12.68
N LYS A 56 4.85 5.15 13.54
CA LYS A 56 4.54 3.72 13.33
C LYS A 56 3.14 3.56 12.77
N TRP A 57 2.93 2.59 11.90
CA TRP A 57 1.61 2.28 11.36
C TRP A 57 0.61 1.81 12.43
N THR A 58 1.10 1.11 13.46
CA THR A 58 0.25 0.65 14.56
C THR A 58 -0.29 1.85 15.36
N GLY A 59 -1.62 1.99 15.42
CA GLY A 59 -2.30 3.07 16.14
C GLY A 59 -2.24 4.43 15.45
N ILE A 60 -1.76 4.49 14.20
CA ILE A 60 -1.56 5.78 13.50
C ILE A 60 -2.86 6.53 13.26
N GLN A 61 -3.98 5.84 13.00
CA GLN A 61 -5.25 6.49 12.72
C GLN A 61 -5.73 7.35 13.90
N GLU A 62 -5.65 6.83 15.12
CA GLU A 62 -6.00 7.57 16.33
C GLU A 62 -5.04 8.75 16.56
N LYS A 63 -3.75 8.52 16.34
CA LYS A 63 -2.73 9.56 16.48
C LYS A 63 -2.93 10.70 15.48
N LEU A 64 -3.22 10.38 14.22
CA LEU A 64 -3.53 11.36 13.17
C LEU A 64 -4.81 12.13 13.50
N THR A 65 -5.87 11.44 13.93
CA THR A 65 -7.12 12.09 14.34
C THR A 65 -6.86 13.13 15.45
N THR A 66 -6.07 12.78 16.44
CA THR A 66 -5.70 13.69 17.54
C THR A 66 -4.84 14.86 17.03
N ALA A 67 -3.83 14.58 16.20
CA ALA A 67 -2.93 15.61 15.68
C ALA A 67 -3.65 16.60 14.76
N LEU A 68 -4.54 16.12 13.90
CA LEU A 68 -5.31 16.93 12.96
C LEU A 68 -6.38 17.79 13.65
N ALA A 69 -6.86 17.39 14.82
CA ALA A 69 -7.74 18.19 15.67
C ALA A 69 -6.99 19.29 16.46
N SER A 70 -5.67 19.24 16.48
CA SER A 70 -4.82 20.22 17.19
C SER A 70 -4.78 21.58 16.46
N SER A 71 -4.57 22.66 17.20
CA SER A 71 -4.31 23.98 16.63
C SER A 71 -2.90 24.12 16.02
N THR A 72 -2.03 23.18 16.29
CA THR A 72 -0.64 23.12 15.83
C THR A 72 -0.29 21.71 15.32
N PRO A 73 -0.96 21.23 14.25
CA PRO A 73 -0.64 19.94 13.67
C PRO A 73 0.74 19.97 13.02
N PRO A 74 1.34 18.81 12.68
CA PRO A 74 2.47 18.76 11.76
C PRO A 74 2.16 19.47 10.44
N ASP A 75 3.17 19.86 9.69
CA ASP A 75 2.98 20.59 8.43
C ASP A 75 2.86 19.67 7.21
N VAL A 76 3.53 18.51 7.25
CA VAL A 76 3.41 17.45 6.27
C VAL A 76 3.16 16.13 7.01
N ILE A 77 2.17 15.39 6.56
CA ILE A 77 1.83 14.08 7.14
C ILE A 77 1.71 13.01 6.05
N GLU A 78 2.18 11.81 6.38
CA GLU A 78 1.92 10.61 5.58
C GLU A 78 0.63 9.94 6.04
N LEU A 79 -0.21 9.58 5.06
CA LEU A 79 -1.49 8.91 5.25
C LEU A 79 -1.54 7.65 4.38
N GLY A 80 -2.06 6.55 4.92
CA GLY A 80 -2.42 5.41 4.09
C GLY A 80 -3.40 5.84 2.99
N ASN A 81 -3.20 5.32 1.78
CA ASN A 81 -4.04 5.69 0.65
C ASN A 81 -5.52 5.31 0.87
N THR A 82 -5.82 4.29 1.65
CA THR A 82 -7.19 3.89 2.02
C THR A 82 -7.84 4.80 3.06
N GLN A 83 -7.06 5.64 3.74
CA GLN A 83 -7.51 6.51 4.83
C GLN A 83 -7.67 7.98 4.40
N THR A 84 -6.99 8.39 3.33
CA THR A 84 -6.91 9.79 2.89
C THR A 84 -8.29 10.39 2.66
N ALA A 85 -9.20 9.68 1.99
CA ALA A 85 -10.55 10.17 1.72
C ALA A 85 -11.35 10.47 3.01
N SER A 86 -11.18 9.67 4.08
CA SER A 86 -11.85 9.89 5.36
C SER A 86 -11.39 11.17 6.05
N PHE A 87 -10.10 11.46 6.05
CA PHE A 87 -9.56 12.70 6.63
C PHE A 87 -9.90 13.93 5.78
N ALA A 88 -9.95 13.78 4.45
CA ALA A 88 -10.39 14.84 3.54
C ALA A 88 -11.87 15.21 3.78
N ASP A 89 -12.74 14.23 3.95
CA ASP A 89 -14.18 14.42 4.21
C ASP A 89 -14.44 15.14 5.54
N GLN A 90 -13.59 14.90 6.52
CA GLN A 90 -13.63 15.59 7.83
C GLN A 90 -13.14 17.05 7.74
N GLY A 91 -12.67 17.51 6.57
CA GLY A 91 -12.16 18.86 6.40
C GLY A 91 -10.81 19.12 7.07
N THR A 92 -10.08 18.07 7.46
CA THR A 92 -8.81 18.18 8.19
C THR A 92 -7.59 18.30 7.29
N LEU A 93 -7.75 18.10 5.99
CA LEU A 93 -6.69 18.20 4.99
C LEU A 93 -6.90 19.43 4.09
N MET A 94 -5.78 20.02 3.66
CA MET A 94 -5.78 21.14 2.73
C MET A 94 -6.13 20.68 1.31
N ASP A 95 -6.99 21.45 0.62
CA ASP A 95 -7.24 21.30 -0.81
C ASP A 95 -6.01 21.77 -1.59
N LEU A 96 -5.35 20.86 -2.28
CA LEU A 96 -4.13 21.09 -3.08
C LEU A 96 -4.40 21.04 -4.59
N THR A 97 -5.67 21.07 -5.02
CA THR A 97 -6.05 20.96 -6.43
C THR A 97 -5.32 21.97 -7.32
N ALA A 98 -5.25 23.24 -6.89
CA ALA A 98 -4.55 24.29 -7.61
C ALA A 98 -3.03 24.13 -7.63
N ASP A 99 -2.48 23.40 -6.67
CA ASP A 99 -1.03 23.19 -6.50
C ASP A 99 -0.53 21.90 -7.16
N ALA A 100 -1.43 21.00 -7.58
CA ALA A 100 -1.10 19.66 -8.04
C ALA A 100 -0.06 19.64 -9.19
N GLY A 101 -0.08 20.64 -10.06
CA GLY A 101 0.93 20.80 -11.12
C GLY A 101 2.36 20.94 -10.59
N GLN A 102 2.54 21.55 -9.40
CA GLN A 102 3.85 21.68 -8.75
C GLN A 102 4.40 20.34 -8.23
N PHE A 103 3.54 19.33 -8.13
CA PHE A 103 3.85 17.99 -7.61
C PHE A 103 3.86 16.94 -8.73
N ASN A 104 4.12 17.35 -9.98
CA ASN A 104 4.16 16.47 -11.16
C ASN A 104 2.85 15.67 -11.39
N SER A 105 1.69 16.28 -11.23
CA SER A 105 0.41 15.59 -11.28
C SER A 105 0.09 14.86 -12.59
N GLY A 106 0.76 15.21 -13.69
CA GLY A 106 0.71 14.50 -14.97
C GLY A 106 1.37 13.11 -14.95
N GLU A 107 2.27 12.88 -13.99
CA GLU A 107 3.01 11.64 -13.82
C GLU A 107 2.47 10.75 -12.68
N TRP A 108 1.42 11.18 -11.97
CA TRP A 108 0.88 10.41 -10.86
C TRP A 108 0.31 9.06 -11.30
N LEU A 109 0.55 8.03 -10.49
CA LEU A 109 -0.11 6.73 -10.65
C LEU A 109 -1.62 6.89 -10.45
N GLY A 110 -2.42 6.40 -11.40
CA GLY A 110 -3.87 6.58 -11.43
C GLY A 110 -4.56 6.14 -10.15
N GLY A 111 -4.28 4.94 -9.66
CA GLY A 111 -4.89 4.43 -8.42
C GLY A 111 -4.54 5.25 -7.19
N LEU A 112 -3.31 5.77 -7.07
CA LEU A 112 -2.96 6.67 -5.96
C LEU A 112 -3.61 8.05 -6.12
N LYS A 113 -3.68 8.58 -7.34
CA LYS A 113 -4.42 9.82 -7.61
C LYS A 113 -5.88 9.70 -7.18
N ASP A 114 -6.51 8.59 -7.51
CA ASP A 114 -7.90 8.33 -7.13
C ASP A 114 -8.07 8.29 -5.61
N SER A 115 -7.12 7.70 -4.88
CA SER A 115 -7.17 7.57 -3.41
C SER A 115 -7.11 8.89 -2.65
N LEU A 116 -6.59 9.96 -3.26
CA LEU A 116 -6.49 11.30 -2.64
C LEU A 116 -7.49 12.30 -3.25
N THR A 117 -8.34 11.85 -4.17
CA THR A 117 -9.34 12.70 -4.84
C THR A 117 -10.71 12.47 -4.21
N LEU A 118 -11.31 13.53 -3.68
CA LEU A 118 -12.65 13.52 -3.12
C LEU A 118 -13.45 14.67 -3.72
N ASN A 119 -14.65 14.38 -4.29
CA ASN A 119 -15.53 15.39 -4.91
C ASN A 119 -14.80 16.28 -5.95
N GLY A 120 -13.89 15.67 -6.74
CA GLY A 120 -13.11 16.37 -7.76
C GLY A 120 -11.95 17.22 -7.24
N LYS A 121 -11.71 17.24 -5.93
CA LYS A 121 -10.60 17.95 -5.27
C LYS A 121 -9.51 16.98 -4.84
N GLN A 122 -8.27 17.46 -4.85
CA GLN A 122 -7.09 16.68 -4.48
C GLN A 122 -6.57 17.13 -3.12
N PHE A 123 -6.47 16.19 -2.17
CA PHE A 123 -6.12 16.46 -0.76
C PHE A 123 -4.72 15.96 -0.39
N GLY A 124 -3.84 15.88 -1.36
CA GLY A 124 -2.47 15.46 -1.12
C GLY A 124 -1.69 15.28 -2.41
N MET A 125 -0.56 14.59 -2.26
CA MET A 125 0.32 14.14 -3.33
C MET A 125 0.58 12.65 -3.14
N PRO A 126 0.56 11.81 -4.19
CA PRO A 126 0.99 10.42 -4.07
C PRO A 126 2.44 10.36 -3.58
N PHE A 127 2.70 9.54 -2.56
CA PHE A 127 4.07 9.35 -2.09
C PHE A 127 4.71 8.14 -2.78
N TYR A 128 4.21 6.96 -2.49
CA TYR A 128 4.65 5.73 -3.14
C TYR A 128 3.51 4.72 -3.20
N ALA A 129 3.62 3.76 -4.11
CA ALA A 129 2.83 2.55 -4.09
C ALA A 129 3.70 1.35 -3.71
N ALA A 130 3.06 0.39 -3.05
CA ALA A 130 3.62 -0.92 -2.80
C ALA A 130 2.53 -1.96 -3.08
N ASN A 131 2.79 -2.81 -4.05
CA ASN A 131 1.92 -3.94 -4.35
C ASN A 131 2.61 -5.26 -3.97
N ARG A 132 1.81 -6.25 -3.64
CA ARG A 132 2.31 -7.58 -3.31
C ARG A 132 2.81 -8.29 -4.56
N THR A 133 3.88 -9.07 -4.37
CA THR A 133 4.43 -10.00 -5.35
C THR A 133 4.62 -11.37 -4.69
N VAL A 134 4.86 -12.40 -5.47
CA VAL A 134 5.27 -13.70 -4.93
C VAL A 134 6.79 -13.67 -4.77
N ILE A 135 7.24 -13.60 -3.53
CA ILE A 135 8.66 -13.70 -3.15
C ILE A 135 8.97 -15.18 -2.94
N TYR A 136 10.04 -15.70 -3.56
CA TYR A 136 10.34 -17.12 -3.54
C TYR A 136 11.83 -17.42 -3.33
N ARG A 137 12.10 -18.64 -2.87
CA ARG A 137 13.43 -19.21 -2.70
C ARG A 137 13.91 -19.84 -3.99
N THR A 138 14.88 -19.22 -4.64
CA THR A 138 15.44 -19.68 -5.92
C THR A 138 16.18 -21.02 -5.79
N ASP A 139 16.85 -21.25 -4.67
CA ASP A 139 17.53 -22.51 -4.37
C ASP A 139 16.53 -23.68 -4.17
N LEU A 140 15.39 -23.43 -3.52
CA LEU A 140 14.34 -24.46 -3.35
C LEU A 140 13.63 -24.74 -4.67
N PHE A 141 13.41 -23.73 -5.52
CA PHE A 141 12.87 -23.91 -6.87
C PHE A 141 13.80 -24.79 -7.71
N GLN A 142 15.10 -24.49 -7.71
CA GLN A 142 16.10 -25.28 -8.41
C GLN A 142 16.14 -26.73 -7.91
N ALA A 143 16.14 -26.95 -6.60
CA ALA A 143 16.11 -28.28 -6.01
C ALA A 143 14.83 -29.08 -6.37
N ALA A 144 13.70 -28.40 -6.58
CA ALA A 144 12.44 -29.01 -7.00
C ALA A 144 12.30 -29.14 -8.54
N GLY A 145 13.36 -28.80 -9.32
CA GLY A 145 13.35 -28.86 -10.79
C GLY A 145 12.47 -27.79 -11.44
N ILE A 146 12.17 -26.68 -10.74
CA ILE A 146 11.41 -25.57 -11.28
C ILE A 146 12.40 -24.57 -11.87
N THR A 147 12.45 -24.50 -13.19
CA THR A 147 13.47 -23.74 -13.95
C THR A 147 13.08 -22.30 -14.24
N LYS A 148 11.80 -21.95 -14.12
CA LYS A 148 11.26 -20.60 -14.35
C LYS A 148 10.10 -20.32 -13.42
N PRO A 149 9.83 -19.04 -13.06
CA PRO A 149 8.65 -18.67 -12.32
C PRO A 149 7.35 -19.03 -13.07
N PRO A 150 6.27 -19.38 -12.34
CA PRO A 150 4.95 -19.61 -12.91
C PRO A 150 4.39 -18.35 -13.61
N THR A 151 3.71 -18.54 -14.75
CA THR A 151 3.07 -17.48 -15.53
C THR A 151 1.54 -17.60 -15.57
N SER A 152 1.00 -18.60 -14.87
CA SER A 152 -0.43 -18.78 -14.66
C SER A 152 -0.69 -19.36 -13.27
N ARG A 153 -1.93 -19.20 -12.78
CA ARG A 153 -2.35 -19.80 -11.49
C ARG A 153 -2.20 -21.33 -11.50
N ALA A 154 -2.49 -21.99 -12.64
CA ALA A 154 -2.32 -23.42 -12.76
C ALA A 154 -0.82 -23.83 -12.64
N GLU A 155 0.08 -23.13 -13.32
CA GLU A 155 1.52 -23.37 -13.18
C GLU A 155 2.01 -23.06 -11.75
N TRP A 156 1.40 -22.10 -11.05
CA TRP A 156 1.74 -21.79 -9.66
C TRP A 156 1.37 -22.94 -8.71
N ILE A 157 0.18 -23.53 -8.88
CA ILE A 157 -0.24 -24.71 -8.12
C ILE A 157 0.67 -25.90 -8.42
N ASP A 158 1.08 -26.10 -9.68
CA ASP A 158 2.06 -27.13 -10.06
C ASP A 158 3.42 -26.91 -9.36
N ALA A 159 3.91 -25.67 -9.33
CA ALA A 159 5.12 -25.32 -8.61
C ALA A 159 5.01 -25.57 -7.09
N ILE A 160 3.87 -25.24 -6.47
CA ILE A 160 3.58 -25.55 -5.07
C ILE A 160 3.68 -27.07 -4.82
N ASN A 161 3.07 -27.87 -5.68
CA ASN A 161 3.09 -29.34 -5.55
C ASN A 161 4.49 -29.91 -5.73
N LYS A 162 5.28 -29.42 -6.67
CA LYS A 162 6.69 -29.81 -6.85
C LYS A 162 7.55 -29.48 -5.62
N LEU A 163 7.38 -28.28 -5.06
CA LEU A 163 8.08 -27.88 -3.83
C LEU A 163 7.72 -28.78 -2.65
N LYS A 164 6.44 -29.10 -2.47
CA LYS A 164 6.02 -30.05 -1.42
C LYS A 164 6.63 -31.44 -1.61
N ALA A 165 6.62 -31.96 -2.84
CA ALA A 165 7.19 -33.27 -3.14
C ALA A 165 8.71 -33.31 -2.87
N ALA A 166 9.44 -32.26 -3.27
CA ALA A 166 10.89 -32.15 -3.02
C ALA A 166 11.25 -32.01 -1.53
N ASN A 167 10.29 -31.59 -0.69
CA ASN A 167 10.50 -31.37 0.75
C ASN A 167 9.60 -32.29 1.60
N ALA A 168 9.16 -33.43 1.08
CA ALA A 168 8.21 -34.32 1.73
C ALA A 168 8.71 -34.90 3.09
N SER A 169 10.00 -34.94 3.30
CA SER A 169 10.62 -35.37 4.57
C SER A 169 10.52 -34.31 5.69
N ASN A 170 10.17 -33.06 5.36
CA ASN A 170 10.01 -31.97 6.33
C ASN A 170 8.51 -31.68 6.53
N PRO A 171 7.88 -32.14 7.63
CA PRO A 171 6.44 -31.97 7.86
C PRO A 171 6.04 -30.51 8.13
N ASP A 172 6.98 -29.65 8.47
CA ASP A 172 6.76 -28.22 8.72
C ASP A 172 7.02 -27.34 7.47
N PHE A 173 7.39 -27.96 6.35
CA PHE A 173 7.64 -27.22 5.12
C PHE A 173 6.35 -26.67 4.51
N GLN A 174 6.36 -25.39 4.19
CA GLN A 174 5.27 -24.69 3.50
C GLN A 174 5.77 -24.24 2.12
N ALA A 175 5.25 -24.86 1.06
CA ALA A 175 5.60 -24.46 -0.31
C ALA A 175 5.17 -23.02 -0.59
N LEU A 176 4.04 -22.61 -0.03
CA LEU A 176 3.56 -21.24 0.03
C LEU A 176 3.11 -20.95 1.47
N TYR A 177 3.68 -19.97 2.14
CA TYR A 177 3.09 -19.42 3.35
C TYR A 177 1.93 -18.51 2.96
N LEU A 178 0.72 -18.94 3.26
CA LEU A 178 -0.51 -18.19 2.99
C LEU A 178 -1.34 -18.06 4.26
N PRO A 179 -1.29 -16.91 4.96
CA PRO A 179 -2.17 -16.64 6.09
C PRO A 179 -3.64 -16.74 5.70
N GLY A 180 -4.49 -17.28 6.57
CA GLY A 180 -5.92 -17.43 6.28
C GLY A 180 -6.64 -16.10 6.03
N GLN A 181 -6.15 -15.00 6.60
CA GLN A 181 -6.74 -13.67 6.52
C GLN A 181 -5.97 -12.70 5.60
N SER A 182 -5.25 -13.18 4.58
CA SER A 182 -4.55 -12.30 3.62
C SER A 182 -5.53 -11.63 2.65
N TRP A 183 -6.34 -10.73 3.17
CA TRP A 183 -7.45 -10.12 2.44
C TRP A 183 -7.00 -9.19 1.29
N TYR A 184 -5.85 -8.55 1.40
CA TYR A 184 -5.28 -7.78 0.29
C TYR A 184 -4.89 -8.68 -0.90
N PHE A 185 -4.44 -9.89 -0.63
CA PHE A 185 -4.22 -10.89 -1.68
C PHE A 185 -5.56 -11.41 -2.25
N LEU A 186 -6.56 -11.58 -1.41
CA LEU A 186 -7.91 -11.92 -1.88
C LEU A 186 -8.42 -10.91 -2.90
N LEU A 187 -8.17 -9.59 -2.72
CA LEU A 187 -8.57 -8.58 -3.70
C LEU A 187 -8.01 -8.88 -5.09
N SER A 188 -6.73 -9.31 -5.19
CA SER A 188 -6.12 -9.68 -6.47
C SER A 188 -6.89 -10.82 -7.15
N LEU A 189 -7.32 -11.81 -6.39
CA LEU A 189 -8.09 -12.94 -6.92
C LEU A 189 -9.53 -12.54 -7.31
N LEU A 190 -10.18 -11.71 -6.49
CA LEU A 190 -11.52 -11.18 -6.82
C LEU A 190 -11.49 -10.44 -8.16
N TRP A 191 -10.53 -9.55 -8.34
CA TRP A 191 -10.40 -8.76 -9.56
C TRP A 191 -9.97 -9.59 -10.77
N ASP A 192 -9.12 -10.60 -10.57
CA ASP A 192 -8.70 -11.54 -11.62
C ASP A 192 -9.89 -12.40 -12.14
N GLU A 193 -10.85 -12.66 -11.27
CA GLU A 193 -12.11 -13.34 -11.64
C GLU A 193 -13.18 -12.37 -12.21
N GLY A 194 -12.91 -11.06 -12.23
CA GLY A 194 -13.85 -10.04 -12.69
C GLY A 194 -14.88 -9.62 -11.64
N GLY A 195 -14.66 -9.99 -10.37
CA GLY A 195 -15.46 -9.55 -9.23
C GLY A 195 -14.95 -8.22 -8.64
N ASP A 196 -15.68 -7.72 -7.66
CA ASP A 196 -15.29 -6.55 -6.89
C ASP A 196 -15.83 -6.65 -5.45
N VAL A 197 -15.33 -5.78 -4.56
CA VAL A 197 -15.78 -5.74 -3.16
C VAL A 197 -17.13 -5.02 -3.04
N ALA A 198 -17.29 -3.91 -3.74
CA ALA A 198 -18.50 -3.08 -3.73
C ALA A 198 -18.62 -2.28 -5.04
N THR A 199 -19.84 -1.88 -5.36
CA THR A 199 -20.11 -0.95 -6.46
C THR A 199 -20.99 0.19 -5.97
N GLN A 200 -20.84 1.35 -6.63
CA GLN A 200 -21.67 2.52 -6.36
C GLN A 200 -22.69 2.71 -7.47
N ASP A 201 -23.94 2.91 -7.08
CA ASP A 201 -25.03 3.31 -7.99
C ASP A 201 -25.88 4.38 -7.33
N GLY A 202 -26.12 5.49 -8.03
CA GLY A 202 -26.89 6.63 -7.49
C GLY A 202 -26.35 7.19 -6.17
N GLY A 203 -25.04 7.13 -5.94
CA GLY A 203 -24.40 7.56 -4.69
C GLY A 203 -24.45 6.53 -3.55
N LYS A 204 -25.15 5.41 -3.74
CA LYS A 204 -25.26 4.35 -2.74
C LYS A 204 -24.27 3.22 -3.04
N TRP A 205 -23.49 2.85 -2.06
CA TRP A 205 -22.59 1.70 -2.12
C TRP A 205 -23.30 0.39 -1.77
N THR A 206 -22.99 -0.67 -2.50
CA THR A 206 -23.54 -2.01 -2.28
C THR A 206 -22.40 -3.01 -2.36
N GLY A 207 -22.24 -3.88 -1.36
CA GLY A 207 -21.30 -4.99 -1.36
C GLY A 207 -21.57 -5.96 -2.53
N LYS A 208 -20.50 -6.53 -3.07
CA LYS A 208 -20.52 -7.44 -4.23
C LYS A 208 -19.76 -8.74 -4.01
N LEU A 209 -19.49 -9.08 -2.77
CA LEU A 209 -18.70 -10.28 -2.43
C LEU A 209 -19.47 -11.60 -2.68
N ASP A 210 -20.80 -11.54 -2.81
CA ASP A 210 -21.67 -12.68 -3.09
C ASP A 210 -22.00 -12.90 -4.58
N THR A 211 -21.39 -12.11 -5.47
CA THR A 211 -21.52 -12.33 -6.93
C THR A 211 -20.77 -13.60 -7.36
N PRO A 212 -21.17 -14.27 -8.46
CA PRO A 212 -20.47 -15.45 -8.97
C PRO A 212 -18.98 -15.20 -9.19
N GLN A 213 -18.60 -14.02 -9.69
CA GLN A 213 -17.21 -13.66 -9.92
C GLN A 213 -16.42 -13.50 -8.62
N ALA A 214 -17.00 -12.82 -7.62
CA ALA A 214 -16.37 -12.69 -6.31
C ALA A 214 -16.21 -14.06 -5.62
N LYS A 215 -17.24 -14.91 -5.66
CA LYS A 215 -17.17 -16.27 -5.16
C LYS A 215 -16.06 -17.09 -5.81
N ALA A 216 -15.85 -16.93 -7.13
CA ALA A 216 -14.72 -17.57 -7.83
C ALA A 216 -13.36 -17.11 -7.28
N GLY A 217 -13.22 -15.84 -6.87
CA GLY A 217 -12.03 -15.33 -6.19
C GLY A 217 -11.78 -16.00 -4.83
N PHE A 218 -12.82 -16.18 -4.02
CA PHE A 218 -12.72 -16.93 -2.75
C PHE A 218 -12.36 -18.41 -2.98
N GLN A 219 -12.92 -19.03 -4.02
CA GLN A 219 -12.57 -20.41 -4.40
C GLN A 219 -11.10 -20.53 -4.80
N ALA A 220 -10.61 -19.58 -5.61
CA ALA A 220 -9.19 -19.53 -6.01
C ALA A 220 -8.27 -19.34 -4.79
N TYR A 221 -8.67 -18.52 -3.81
CA TYR A 221 -7.94 -18.39 -2.55
C TYR A 221 -7.87 -19.72 -1.80
N LYS A 222 -9.01 -20.40 -1.64
CA LYS A 222 -9.08 -21.69 -0.96
C LYS A 222 -8.26 -22.76 -1.67
N GLU A 223 -8.27 -22.79 -3.00
CA GLU A 223 -7.47 -23.74 -3.79
C GLU A 223 -5.96 -23.55 -3.50
N LEU A 224 -5.46 -22.32 -3.52
CA LEU A 224 -4.08 -22.01 -3.16
C LEU A 224 -3.77 -22.32 -1.68
N TYR A 225 -4.69 -21.99 -0.79
CA TYR A 225 -4.57 -22.26 0.64
C TYR A 225 -4.50 -23.77 0.92
N ASP A 226 -5.34 -24.57 0.28
CA ASP A 226 -5.35 -26.03 0.45
C ASP A 226 -4.10 -26.68 -0.18
N ALA A 227 -3.60 -26.13 -1.29
CA ALA A 227 -2.37 -26.58 -1.92
C ALA A 227 -1.11 -26.19 -1.12
N SER A 228 -1.12 -25.11 -0.37
CA SER A 228 0.04 -24.36 0.14
C SER A 228 1.03 -25.17 0.97
N ALA A 229 0.53 -26.06 1.83
CA ALA A 229 1.32 -26.87 2.75
C ALA A 229 0.52 -28.06 3.26
N THR A 230 1.20 -29.07 3.82
CA THR A 230 0.56 -30.15 4.60
C THR A 230 0.01 -29.58 5.91
N LYS A 231 0.83 -28.79 6.61
CA LYS A 231 0.43 -28.05 7.82
C LYS A 231 0.29 -26.57 7.44
N LYS A 232 -0.93 -26.20 7.10
CA LYS A 232 -1.26 -24.83 6.67
C LYS A 232 -1.23 -23.83 7.82
N ALA A 233 -1.02 -22.55 7.52
CA ALA A 233 -1.28 -21.50 8.48
C ALA A 233 -2.76 -21.54 8.94
N PRO A 234 -3.08 -21.24 10.22
CA PRO A 234 -4.47 -21.21 10.68
C PRO A 234 -5.35 -20.25 9.86
N ALA A 235 -6.63 -20.59 9.72
CA ALA A 235 -7.59 -19.80 8.93
C ALA A 235 -7.84 -18.38 9.49
N ASP A 236 -7.56 -18.16 10.76
CA ASP A 236 -7.68 -16.88 11.48
C ASP A 236 -6.34 -16.12 11.63
N THR A 237 -5.28 -16.59 10.98
CA THR A 237 -3.98 -15.92 10.97
C THR A 237 -3.97 -14.77 9.95
N ASP A 238 -3.59 -13.57 10.38
CA ASP A 238 -3.35 -12.44 9.48
C ASP A 238 -1.87 -12.34 9.07
N GLU A 239 -1.56 -11.36 8.21
CA GLU A 239 -0.19 -11.15 7.69
C GLU A 239 0.79 -10.58 8.72
N ALA A 240 0.30 -10.09 9.85
CA ALA A 240 1.10 -9.37 10.83
C ALA A 240 1.42 -10.16 12.10
N LYS A 241 0.71 -11.27 12.35
CA LYS A 241 0.84 -12.07 13.58
C LYS A 241 0.76 -13.57 13.30
N PRO A 242 1.92 -14.26 13.09
CA PRO A 242 3.28 -13.70 12.98
C PRO A 242 3.48 -12.88 11.71
N GLN A 243 4.50 -12.01 11.67
CA GLN A 243 4.89 -11.33 10.44
C GLN A 243 5.33 -12.36 9.39
N GLN A 244 4.90 -12.19 8.14
CA GLN A 244 5.20 -13.14 7.07
C GLN A 244 6.70 -13.35 6.87
N TYR A 245 7.50 -12.29 6.96
CA TYR A 245 8.94 -12.38 6.81
C TYR A 245 9.62 -13.18 7.92
N GLU A 246 9.07 -13.15 9.17
CA GLU A 246 9.57 -13.96 10.29
C GLU A 246 9.39 -15.45 10.01
N VAL A 247 8.24 -15.81 9.39
CA VAL A 247 7.99 -17.21 8.99
C VAL A 247 8.87 -17.59 7.79
N PHE A 248 9.00 -16.70 6.80
CA PHE A 248 9.82 -16.95 5.60
C PHE A 248 11.30 -17.18 5.94
N GLN A 249 11.85 -16.41 6.85
CA GLN A 249 13.26 -16.51 7.25
C GLN A 249 13.60 -17.78 8.05
N THR A 250 12.62 -18.58 8.49
CA THR A 250 12.89 -19.87 9.16
C THR A 250 13.59 -20.88 8.25
N GLY A 251 13.50 -20.68 6.93
CA GLY A 251 14.03 -21.59 5.92
C GLY A 251 13.06 -22.70 5.49
N ASN A 252 11.93 -22.86 6.17
CA ASN A 252 10.91 -23.88 5.88
C ASN A 252 9.81 -23.39 4.93
N VAL A 253 10.03 -22.26 4.25
CA VAL A 253 9.03 -21.64 3.36
C VAL A 253 9.61 -21.48 1.97
N GLY A 254 8.90 -21.98 0.96
CA GLY A 254 9.27 -21.85 -0.45
C GLY A 254 8.91 -20.50 -1.06
N MET A 255 7.72 -20.01 -0.72
CA MET A 255 7.16 -18.76 -1.24
C MET A 255 6.35 -18.03 -0.17
N MET A 256 6.29 -16.70 -0.26
CA MET A 256 5.31 -15.86 0.44
C MET A 256 4.75 -14.80 -0.51
N ILE A 257 3.55 -14.31 -0.24
CA ILE A 257 2.97 -13.17 -0.97
C ILE A 257 3.24 -11.91 -0.15
N GLY A 258 4.28 -11.19 -0.51
CA GLY A 258 4.84 -10.15 0.35
C GLY A 258 5.15 -8.83 -0.37
N LEU A 259 5.55 -7.88 0.44
CA LEU A 259 5.98 -6.55 0.08
C LEU A 259 7.51 -6.45 0.11
N PRO A 260 8.13 -5.50 -0.61
CA PRO A 260 9.59 -5.35 -0.64
C PRO A 260 10.23 -5.18 0.74
N TRP A 261 9.59 -4.43 1.63
CA TRP A 261 10.10 -4.20 2.98
C TRP A 261 10.15 -5.49 3.82
N GLU A 262 9.24 -6.44 3.56
CA GLU A 262 9.25 -7.75 4.25
C GLU A 262 10.48 -8.56 3.85
N LEU A 263 10.83 -8.58 2.55
CA LEU A 263 12.08 -9.20 2.12
C LEU A 263 13.29 -8.45 2.68
N GLY A 264 13.25 -7.13 2.72
CA GLY A 264 14.28 -6.31 3.36
C GLY A 264 14.51 -6.69 4.82
N SER A 265 13.43 -6.91 5.58
CA SER A 265 13.49 -7.36 6.98
C SER A 265 14.05 -8.78 7.08
N ALA A 266 13.56 -9.72 6.28
CA ALA A 266 14.03 -11.10 6.25
C ALA A 266 15.56 -11.19 5.93
N THR A 267 16.02 -10.41 4.94
CA THR A 267 17.43 -10.42 4.52
C THR A 267 18.35 -9.64 5.47
N LYS A 268 17.81 -8.71 6.26
CA LYS A 268 18.56 -8.07 7.34
C LYS A 268 18.88 -9.06 8.46
N ASP A 269 17.89 -9.87 8.85
CA ASP A 269 18.05 -10.85 9.91
C ASP A 269 18.77 -12.13 9.43
N LYS A 270 18.61 -12.47 8.15
CA LYS A 270 19.18 -13.64 7.47
C LYS A 270 19.85 -13.22 6.16
N PRO A 271 21.07 -12.63 6.20
CA PRO A 271 21.75 -12.10 5.02
C PRO A 271 21.96 -13.11 3.88
N GLU A 272 22.06 -14.40 4.22
CA GLU A 272 22.20 -15.48 3.25
C GLU A 272 20.97 -15.66 2.32
N LEU A 273 19.82 -15.09 2.67
CA LEU A 273 18.63 -15.11 1.84
C LEU A 273 18.74 -14.14 0.65
N LYS A 274 19.60 -13.13 0.72
CA LYS A 274 19.73 -12.10 -0.31
C LYS A 274 19.99 -12.69 -1.70
N ASP A 275 20.89 -13.66 -1.79
CA ASP A 275 21.26 -14.29 -3.06
C ASP A 275 20.43 -15.53 -3.39
N LYS A 276 19.48 -15.90 -2.50
CA LYS A 276 18.61 -17.07 -2.63
C LYS A 276 17.15 -16.71 -2.81
N THR A 277 16.84 -15.43 -3.05
CA THR A 277 15.46 -14.95 -3.20
C THR A 277 15.29 -14.16 -4.47
N ALA A 278 14.12 -14.28 -5.06
CA ALA A 278 13.65 -13.47 -6.16
C ALA A 278 12.14 -13.26 -6.03
N ALA A 279 11.53 -12.54 -6.96
CA ALA A 279 10.08 -12.38 -6.97
C ALA A 279 9.53 -12.48 -8.40
N PHE A 280 8.25 -12.79 -8.49
CA PHE A 280 7.47 -12.73 -9.72
C PHE A 280 6.09 -12.12 -9.43
N PRO A 281 5.45 -11.49 -10.43
CA PRO A 281 4.09 -10.98 -10.29
C PRO A 281 3.10 -12.08 -9.90
N ILE A 282 2.05 -11.74 -9.15
CA ILE A 282 0.97 -12.70 -8.86
C ILE A 282 0.39 -13.21 -10.19
N PRO A 283 0.46 -14.54 -10.46
CA PRO A 283 -0.01 -15.09 -11.72
C PRO A 283 -1.53 -15.00 -11.84
N SER A 284 -2.01 -14.55 -13.01
CA SER A 284 -3.44 -14.56 -13.34
C SER A 284 -3.93 -15.98 -13.62
N LYS A 285 -5.25 -16.19 -13.55
CA LYS A 285 -5.89 -17.38 -14.12
C LYS A 285 -5.61 -17.53 -15.62
N LYS A 286 -5.41 -16.41 -16.32
CA LYS A 286 -5.07 -16.38 -17.72
C LYS A 286 -3.55 -16.51 -17.90
N ALA A 287 -3.13 -17.56 -18.60
CA ALA A 287 -1.72 -17.81 -18.86
C ALA A 287 -1.02 -16.62 -19.55
N GLY A 288 0.19 -16.30 -19.10
CA GLY A 288 0.99 -15.20 -19.61
C GLY A 288 0.50 -13.81 -19.19
N SER A 289 -0.43 -13.73 -18.24
CA SER A 289 -0.92 -12.47 -17.68
C SER A 289 -0.64 -12.40 -16.17
N THR A 290 -0.55 -11.18 -15.63
CA THR A 290 -0.47 -10.94 -14.20
C THR A 290 -1.87 -10.64 -13.64
N ALA A 291 -2.17 -11.14 -12.45
CA ALA A 291 -3.38 -10.74 -11.74
C ALA A 291 -3.35 -9.24 -11.40
N PRO A 292 -4.50 -8.56 -11.36
CA PRO A 292 -4.57 -7.23 -10.76
C PRO A 292 -4.05 -7.26 -9.33
N VAL A 293 -3.36 -6.19 -8.92
CA VAL A 293 -2.80 -6.11 -7.56
C VAL A 293 -3.38 -4.92 -6.81
N PHE A 294 -3.57 -5.08 -5.51
CA PHE A 294 -3.89 -3.93 -4.67
C PHE A 294 -2.68 -3.00 -4.60
N LEU A 295 -2.86 -1.76 -5.07
CA LEU A 295 -1.90 -0.69 -4.89
C LEU A 295 -2.04 -0.13 -3.48
N GLY A 296 -1.38 -0.77 -2.53
CA GLY A 296 -1.13 -0.19 -1.23
C GLY A 296 -0.15 0.98 -1.35
N GLY A 297 0.12 1.62 -0.25
CA GLY A 297 1.04 2.74 -0.20
C GLY A 297 0.44 3.94 0.50
N SER A 298 1.01 5.09 0.29
CA SER A 298 0.60 6.27 1.02
C SER A 298 0.61 7.54 0.17
N ASN A 299 -0.11 8.51 0.69
CA ASN A 299 -0.16 9.87 0.20
C ASN A 299 0.49 10.79 1.23
N LEU A 300 1.01 11.92 0.79
CA LEU A 300 1.43 13.02 1.65
C LEU A 300 0.39 14.13 1.58
N ALA A 301 0.00 14.63 2.73
CA ALA A 301 -0.97 15.71 2.84
C ALA A 301 -0.46 16.84 3.72
N ILE A 302 -1.06 18.00 3.56
CA ILE A 302 -0.87 19.18 4.42
C ILE A 302 -2.13 19.32 5.27
N PRO A 303 -2.04 19.29 6.60
CA PRO A 303 -3.18 19.57 7.47
C PRO A 303 -3.77 20.96 7.21
N ALA A 304 -5.10 21.06 7.18
CA ALA A 304 -5.79 22.33 6.93
C ALA A 304 -5.43 23.42 7.94
N ALA A 305 -5.09 23.05 9.19
CA ALA A 305 -4.70 23.97 10.25
C ALA A 305 -3.19 24.29 10.28
N SER A 306 -2.36 23.74 9.35
CA SER A 306 -0.94 24.08 9.27
C SER A 306 -0.73 25.57 9.07
N LYS A 307 0.19 26.16 9.84
CA LYS A 307 0.58 27.57 9.73
C LYS A 307 1.69 27.78 8.70
N ASN A 308 2.31 26.71 8.23
CA ASN A 308 3.48 26.72 7.37
C ASN A 308 3.18 26.11 5.97
N ALA A 309 1.93 26.21 5.50
CA ALA A 309 1.47 25.58 4.26
C ALA A 309 2.33 25.89 3.03
N ALA A 310 2.83 27.14 2.91
CA ALA A 310 3.70 27.52 1.80
C ALA A 310 5.04 26.77 1.81
N ALA A 311 5.64 26.59 2.99
CA ALA A 311 6.86 25.82 3.16
C ALA A 311 6.62 24.33 2.97
N ALA A 312 5.50 23.81 3.47
CA ALA A 312 5.08 22.42 3.27
C ALA A 312 4.89 22.09 1.76
N LYS A 313 4.27 22.97 0.98
CA LYS A 313 4.14 22.82 -0.48
C LYS A 313 5.49 22.74 -1.17
N LYS A 314 6.47 23.57 -0.78
CA LYS A 314 7.83 23.50 -1.31
C LYS A 314 8.51 22.17 -0.99
N TYR A 315 8.28 21.62 0.22
CA TYR A 315 8.80 20.32 0.61
C TYR A 315 8.22 19.20 -0.25
N LEU A 316 6.90 19.19 -0.46
CA LEU A 316 6.25 18.23 -1.36
C LEU A 316 6.75 18.36 -2.80
N ALA A 317 6.90 19.60 -3.32
CA ALA A 317 7.42 19.83 -4.66
C ALA A 317 8.86 19.31 -4.83
N LEU A 318 9.73 19.49 -3.82
CA LEU A 318 11.09 18.95 -3.85
C LEU A 318 11.07 17.42 -3.85
N LEU A 319 10.28 16.78 -2.99
CA LEU A 319 10.15 15.32 -2.94
C LEU A 319 9.58 14.74 -4.23
N SER A 320 8.68 15.45 -4.92
CA SER A 320 8.11 15.03 -6.21
C SER A 320 9.10 15.08 -7.37
N SER A 321 10.28 15.66 -7.17
CA SER A 321 11.30 15.76 -8.21
C SER A 321 11.85 14.38 -8.60
N LYS A 322 12.30 14.26 -9.87
CA LYS A 322 12.84 12.99 -10.38
C LYS A 322 13.94 12.40 -9.49
N LYS A 323 14.81 13.25 -8.93
CA LYS A 323 15.89 12.82 -8.04
C LYS A 323 15.38 11.98 -6.87
N TYR A 324 14.37 12.47 -6.16
CA TYR A 324 13.84 11.78 -4.98
C TYR A 324 12.90 10.63 -5.33
N GLN A 325 12.22 10.72 -6.47
CA GLN A 325 11.43 9.59 -6.99
C GLN A 325 12.32 8.43 -7.45
N ASP A 326 13.49 8.71 -8.05
CA ASP A 326 14.50 7.70 -8.36
C ASP A 326 15.04 7.04 -7.08
N MET A 327 15.29 7.81 -6.01
CA MET A 327 15.73 7.27 -4.72
C MET A 327 14.66 6.42 -4.04
N LEU A 328 13.37 6.75 -4.18
CA LEU A 328 12.26 5.89 -3.73
C LEU A 328 12.27 4.55 -4.48
N ALA A 329 12.44 4.59 -5.80
CA ALA A 329 12.51 3.39 -6.62
C ALA A 329 13.72 2.51 -6.28
N GLU A 330 14.89 3.11 -6.07
CA GLU A 330 16.09 2.40 -5.60
C GLU A 330 15.89 1.77 -4.22
N GLY A 331 15.07 2.39 -3.36
CA GLY A 331 14.62 1.85 -2.07
C GLY A 331 13.59 0.73 -2.17
N GLY A 332 13.10 0.40 -3.37
CA GLY A 332 12.16 -0.70 -3.60
C GLY A 332 10.67 -0.31 -3.56
N ALA A 333 10.34 0.96 -3.56
CA ALA A 333 8.97 1.44 -3.65
C ALA A 333 8.61 1.89 -5.08
N VAL A 334 7.38 1.70 -5.51
CA VAL A 334 6.89 2.25 -6.79
C VAL A 334 6.70 3.75 -6.60
N PRO A 335 7.39 4.62 -7.36
CA PRO A 335 7.29 6.07 -7.19
C PRO A 335 5.85 6.57 -7.40
N GLY A 336 5.38 7.44 -6.52
CA GLY A 336 4.00 7.96 -6.60
C GLY A 336 3.82 9.07 -7.64
N THR A 337 4.88 9.85 -7.89
CA THR A 337 4.87 11.01 -8.79
C THR A 337 5.81 10.86 -9.99
N SER A 338 6.12 9.64 -10.39
CA SER A 338 6.89 9.32 -11.60
C SER A 338 6.41 8.00 -12.19
N LYS A 339 6.22 7.96 -13.50
CA LYS A 339 5.95 6.73 -14.25
C LYS A 339 7.23 5.99 -14.63
N ASP A 340 8.40 6.59 -14.41
CA ASP A 340 9.69 5.96 -14.66
C ASP A 340 10.01 4.96 -13.53
N THR A 341 9.89 3.68 -13.83
CA THR A 341 10.21 2.57 -12.92
C THR A 341 11.56 1.91 -13.22
N SER A 342 12.39 2.51 -14.07
CA SER A 342 13.68 1.93 -14.48
C SER A 342 14.61 1.66 -13.30
N LYS A 343 14.62 2.53 -12.30
CA LYS A 343 15.40 2.36 -11.07
C LYS A 343 14.86 1.25 -10.17
N LEU A 344 13.55 1.05 -10.17
CA LEU A 344 12.90 -0.03 -9.44
C LEU A 344 13.25 -1.40 -10.03
N ALA A 345 13.29 -1.49 -11.36
CA ALA A 345 13.51 -2.76 -12.09
C ALA A 345 14.96 -3.29 -12.04
N THR A 346 15.85 -2.68 -11.25
CA THR A 346 17.27 -3.07 -11.14
C THR A 346 17.51 -4.37 -10.38
N ASN A 347 16.50 -4.87 -9.66
CA ASN A 347 16.56 -6.14 -8.95
C ASN A 347 15.29 -6.97 -9.20
N PRO A 348 15.30 -8.30 -8.93
CA PRO A 348 14.16 -9.17 -9.26
C PRO A 348 12.84 -8.76 -8.60
N VAL A 349 12.87 -8.30 -7.35
CA VAL A 349 11.66 -7.87 -6.63
C VAL A 349 11.10 -6.60 -7.22
N GLY A 350 11.95 -5.60 -7.43
CA GLY A 350 11.57 -4.35 -8.07
C GLY A 350 11.04 -4.55 -9.48
N LYS A 351 11.63 -5.48 -10.24
CA LYS A 351 11.11 -5.85 -11.56
C LYS A 351 9.69 -6.41 -11.46
N ALA A 352 9.43 -7.33 -10.54
CA ALA A 352 8.09 -7.90 -10.34
C ALA A 352 7.05 -6.84 -9.95
N LEU A 353 7.45 -5.84 -9.14
CA LEU A 353 6.62 -4.68 -8.81
C LEU A 353 6.32 -3.82 -10.05
N ALA A 354 7.35 -3.47 -10.82
CA ALA A 354 7.22 -2.68 -12.03
C ALA A 354 6.32 -3.37 -13.08
N ASP A 355 6.46 -4.69 -13.22
CA ASP A 355 5.67 -5.48 -14.18
C ASP A 355 4.18 -5.58 -13.78
N SER A 356 3.85 -5.53 -12.47
CA SER A 356 2.47 -5.70 -11.97
C SER A 356 1.77 -4.39 -11.63
N SER A 357 2.49 -3.33 -11.27
CA SER A 357 1.89 -2.06 -10.86
C SER A 357 0.97 -1.39 -11.91
N PRO A 358 1.21 -1.51 -13.24
CA PRO A 358 0.26 -1.00 -14.24
C PRO A 358 -1.13 -1.64 -14.17
N ASN A 359 -1.23 -2.86 -13.63
CA ASN A 359 -2.49 -3.59 -13.39
C ASN A 359 -3.05 -3.35 -11.99
N GLY A 360 -2.55 -2.32 -11.33
CA GLY A 360 -2.92 -2.01 -9.96
C GLY A 360 -4.31 -1.41 -9.84
N LYS A 361 -5.02 -1.83 -8.79
CA LYS A 361 -6.32 -1.31 -8.38
C LYS A 361 -6.27 -0.85 -6.93
N VAL A 362 -7.20 0.03 -6.56
CA VAL A 362 -7.41 0.47 -5.18
C VAL A 362 -8.76 0.00 -4.67
N THR A 363 -8.91 -0.02 -3.35
CA THR A 363 -10.21 -0.24 -2.69
C THR A 363 -11.16 0.93 -3.00
N PRO A 364 -12.46 0.83 -2.72
CA PRO A 364 -13.39 1.91 -2.94
C PRO A 364 -12.90 3.24 -2.35
N THR A 365 -12.75 4.28 -3.18
CA THR A 365 -12.25 5.61 -2.79
C THR A 365 -13.37 6.46 -2.17
N THR A 366 -13.82 6.05 -1.01
CA THR A 366 -14.89 6.72 -0.26
C THR A 366 -14.46 6.88 1.20
N PRO A 367 -14.87 7.97 1.88
CA PRO A 367 -14.63 8.15 3.32
C PRO A 367 -15.12 6.98 4.17
N LYS A 368 -16.18 6.30 3.71
CA LYS A 368 -16.81 5.18 4.41
C LYS A 368 -15.98 3.88 4.37
N TRP A 369 -15.03 3.75 3.43
CA TRP A 369 -14.17 2.56 3.34
C TRP A 369 -13.37 2.30 4.61
N ALA A 370 -12.97 3.36 5.31
CA ALA A 370 -12.24 3.23 6.58
C ALA A 370 -13.00 2.38 7.62
N ALA A 371 -14.33 2.41 7.62
CA ALA A 371 -15.16 1.58 8.51
C ALA A 371 -15.12 0.09 8.15
N VAL A 372 -14.91 -0.24 6.87
CA VAL A 372 -14.73 -1.63 6.41
C VAL A 372 -13.36 -2.16 6.82
N GLU A 373 -12.31 -1.35 6.67
CA GLU A 373 -10.92 -1.77 6.88
C GLU A 373 -10.50 -1.76 8.36
N ALA A 374 -10.83 -0.70 9.10
CA ALA A 374 -10.38 -0.51 10.48
C ALA A 374 -11.23 -1.22 11.53
N GLY A 375 -12.46 -1.60 11.19
CA GLY A 375 -13.37 -2.35 12.07
C GLY A 375 -13.12 -3.85 12.04
N GLN A 376 -14.17 -4.60 12.32
CA GLN A 376 -14.21 -6.03 12.04
C GLN A 376 -14.27 -6.18 10.51
N ASN A 377 -13.12 -6.49 9.89
CA ASN A 377 -12.99 -6.56 8.43
C ASN A 377 -13.78 -7.74 7.85
N PRO A 378 -14.87 -7.49 7.08
CA PRO A 378 -15.75 -8.55 6.59
C PRO A 378 -15.07 -9.54 5.65
N LEU A 379 -13.99 -9.13 4.95
CA LEU A 379 -13.24 -10.01 4.06
C LEU A 379 -12.42 -11.01 4.86
N LYS A 380 -11.81 -10.58 5.98
CA LYS A 380 -11.10 -11.47 6.92
C LYS A 380 -12.06 -12.48 7.54
N ASP A 381 -13.22 -12.04 8.01
CA ASP A 381 -14.23 -12.91 8.61
C ASP A 381 -14.74 -13.94 7.62
N ALA A 382 -15.02 -13.54 6.38
CA ALA A 382 -15.46 -14.46 5.33
C ALA A 382 -14.39 -15.50 5.00
N LEU A 383 -13.11 -15.08 4.87
CA LEU A 383 -12.00 -16.01 4.67
C LEU A 383 -11.92 -17.03 5.82
N THR A 384 -11.88 -16.56 7.06
CA THR A 384 -11.80 -17.43 8.23
C THR A 384 -12.96 -18.43 8.26
N ALA A 385 -14.20 -17.97 8.08
CA ALA A 385 -15.38 -18.82 8.12
C ALA A 385 -15.41 -19.86 7.00
N TYR A 386 -15.00 -19.47 5.80
CA TYR A 386 -14.98 -20.35 4.62
C TYR A 386 -13.82 -21.34 4.68
N LEU A 387 -12.61 -20.91 5.02
CA LEU A 387 -11.42 -21.77 5.07
C LEU A 387 -11.48 -22.78 6.22
N SER A 388 -12.06 -22.43 7.36
CA SER A 388 -12.27 -23.34 8.49
C SER A 388 -13.44 -24.31 8.28
N GLY A 389 -14.28 -24.08 7.26
CA GLY A 389 -15.50 -24.86 7.05
C GLY A 389 -16.67 -24.49 7.99
N ALA A 390 -16.54 -23.41 8.77
CA ALA A 390 -17.60 -22.94 9.67
C ALA A 390 -18.84 -22.42 8.91
N LYS A 391 -18.62 -21.90 7.69
CA LYS A 391 -19.70 -21.49 6.78
C LYS A 391 -19.42 -22.00 5.36
N SER A 392 -20.51 -22.23 4.60
CA SER A 392 -20.40 -22.44 3.16
C SER A 392 -19.90 -21.17 2.47
N LEU A 393 -19.37 -21.30 1.26
CA LEU A 393 -18.97 -20.15 0.43
C LEU A 393 -20.12 -19.14 0.29
N ASP A 394 -21.32 -19.64 -0.03
CA ASP A 394 -22.51 -18.80 -0.22
C ASP A 394 -22.84 -17.99 1.04
N GLN A 395 -22.82 -18.64 2.21
CA GLN A 395 -23.13 -17.95 3.47
C GLN A 395 -22.04 -16.95 3.85
N ALA A 396 -20.76 -17.35 3.76
CA ALA A 396 -19.63 -16.47 4.12
C ALA A 396 -19.60 -15.20 3.24
N THR A 397 -19.77 -15.37 1.93
CA THR A 397 -19.74 -14.24 0.97
C THR A 397 -20.98 -13.36 1.07
N LYS A 398 -22.16 -13.93 1.34
CA LYS A 398 -23.39 -13.17 1.58
C LYS A 398 -23.27 -12.29 2.82
N ASP A 399 -22.85 -12.88 3.95
CA ASP A 399 -22.69 -12.13 5.20
C ASP A 399 -21.68 -10.97 5.04
N ALA A 400 -20.57 -11.24 4.35
CA ALA A 400 -19.56 -10.21 4.07
C ALA A 400 -20.09 -9.10 3.15
N SER A 401 -20.86 -9.45 2.11
CA SER A 401 -21.49 -8.51 1.20
C SER A 401 -22.48 -7.58 1.93
N GLU A 402 -23.29 -8.13 2.81
CA GLU A 402 -24.22 -7.40 3.68
C GLU A 402 -23.48 -6.48 4.65
N ALA A 403 -22.40 -6.97 5.27
CA ALA A 403 -21.57 -6.19 6.20
C ALA A 403 -20.88 -5.00 5.49
N VAL A 404 -20.33 -5.20 4.29
CA VAL A 404 -19.77 -4.12 3.46
C VAL A 404 -20.84 -3.10 3.11
N THR A 405 -22.03 -3.54 2.66
CA THR A 405 -23.15 -2.65 2.34
C THR A 405 -23.53 -1.79 3.56
N LYS A 406 -23.62 -2.43 4.73
CA LYS A 406 -23.97 -1.71 5.98
C LYS A 406 -22.91 -0.69 6.39
N ALA A 407 -21.62 -1.02 6.25
CA ALA A 407 -20.53 -0.12 6.62
C ALA A 407 -20.39 1.07 5.68
N MET A 408 -20.77 0.90 4.41
CA MET A 408 -20.62 1.90 3.35
C MET A 408 -21.96 2.61 2.98
N GLY A 409 -23.05 2.17 3.54
CA GLY A 409 -24.41 2.66 3.28
C GLY A 409 -24.80 4.00 3.91
#